data_d7d474ed6e416250546e373b60cb7d4e
#
_entry.id   d7d474ed6e416250546e373b60cb7d4e
#
_cell.length_a   1.000
_cell.length_b   1.000
_cell.length_c   1.000
_cell.angle_alpha   90.00
_cell.angle_beta   90.00
_cell.angle_gamma   90.00
#
_symmetry.space_group_name_H-M   'P 1'
#
loop_
_entity.id
_entity.type
_entity.pdbx_description
1 polymer ?
#
loop_
_entity_poly.entity_id
_entity_poly.type
_entity_poly.pdbx_seq_one_letter_code
_entity_poly.pdbx_strand_id
1 'polypeptide(L)'
;MNKPMNACALCGQCTVICPNGFDMSQVCKSARENMVSTDKMPLAPHEFVLMDMLFSNSEAFLSRPQPGYETCRYVFFPGCQAGAIAPDVVMQAYEDLSNRVDRGVALMLGCCGAISEWAGRYEMTEKVNEQLKQELAKLGDPIIIAGCPTCMKQLKESIGAHVIGIWEILRKIGLPQQAKGLEIPVAIHDACGARGDAQTQDIIRELLLDMGCTVEDTEYSRDLSPCCGYGGLTAYANKDMAAKMTEKCLERSDAPYLSLIHI
;
A
#
# COMPACT_ATOMS: atom_id res chain seq x y z
N MET A 1 -17.09 -22.47 6.69
CA MET A 1 -16.31 -22.00 5.52
C MET A 1 -15.97 -20.51 5.61
N ASN A 2 -16.82 -19.66 6.14
CA ASN A 2 -16.60 -18.20 6.19
C ASN A 2 -15.28 -17.80 6.88
N LYS A 3 -15.05 -18.26 8.12
CA LYS A 3 -13.90 -17.86 8.93
C LYS A 3 -12.53 -18.19 8.28
N PRO A 4 -12.25 -19.38 7.76
CA PRO A 4 -10.98 -19.69 7.10
C PRO A 4 -10.71 -18.82 5.86
N MET A 5 -11.70 -18.62 4.99
CA MET A 5 -11.51 -17.84 3.75
C MET A 5 -11.27 -16.37 4.03
N ASN A 6 -11.86 -15.82 5.11
CA ASN A 6 -11.64 -14.44 5.52
C ASN A 6 -10.40 -14.27 6.42
N ALA A 7 -9.79 -15.33 6.93
CA ALA A 7 -8.55 -15.27 7.70
C ALA A 7 -7.28 -15.25 6.83
N CYS A 8 -7.40 -15.34 5.51
CA CYS A 8 -6.27 -15.20 4.60
C CYS A 8 -5.92 -13.72 4.42
N ALA A 9 -4.64 -13.37 4.58
CA ALA A 9 -4.15 -12.01 4.38
C ALA A 9 -3.95 -11.60 2.92
N LEU A 10 -4.24 -12.49 1.98
CA LEU A 10 -4.06 -12.30 0.52
C LEU A 10 -2.63 -11.86 0.13
N CYS A 11 -1.64 -12.24 0.93
CA CYS A 11 -0.26 -11.78 0.78
C CYS A 11 0.53 -12.48 -0.34
N GLY A 12 0.03 -13.59 -0.89
CA GLY A 12 0.65 -14.32 -2.01
C GLY A 12 1.92 -15.11 -1.67
N GLN A 13 2.39 -15.16 -0.42
CA GLN A 13 3.61 -15.91 -0.06
C GLN A 13 3.46 -17.41 -0.38
N CYS A 14 2.28 -17.99 -0.14
CA CYS A 14 2.02 -19.39 -0.45
C CYS A 14 2.19 -19.72 -1.94
N THR A 15 1.89 -18.78 -2.84
CA THR A 15 2.08 -18.93 -4.29
C THR A 15 3.56 -19.01 -4.65
N VAL A 16 4.39 -18.16 -4.02
CA VAL A 16 5.84 -18.14 -4.26
C VAL A 16 6.53 -19.42 -3.77
N ILE A 17 6.08 -19.94 -2.62
CA ILE A 17 6.67 -21.15 -2.01
C ILE A 17 6.16 -22.43 -2.69
N CYS A 18 4.98 -22.41 -3.31
CA CYS A 18 4.35 -23.56 -3.89
C CYS A 18 5.10 -24.02 -5.16
N PRO A 19 5.61 -25.27 -5.24
CA PRO A 19 6.30 -25.75 -6.43
C PRO A 19 5.42 -25.82 -7.68
N ASN A 20 4.09 -25.83 -7.49
CA ASN A 20 3.11 -25.83 -8.58
C ASN A 20 2.51 -24.45 -8.85
N GLY A 21 2.99 -23.39 -8.19
CA GLY A 21 2.47 -22.03 -8.36
C GLY A 21 1.00 -21.86 -7.95
N PHE A 22 0.49 -22.69 -7.04
CA PHE A 22 -0.92 -22.64 -6.64
C PHE A 22 -1.22 -21.38 -5.81
N ASP A 23 -2.18 -20.59 -6.29
CA ASP A 23 -2.55 -19.32 -5.65
C ASP A 23 -3.76 -19.47 -4.71
N MET A 24 -3.46 -19.74 -3.43
CA MET A 24 -4.47 -19.79 -2.38
C MET A 24 -5.12 -18.42 -2.13
N SER A 25 -4.41 -17.32 -2.38
CA SER A 25 -4.98 -15.98 -2.16
C SER A 25 -6.12 -15.71 -3.14
N GLN A 26 -5.98 -16.14 -4.39
CA GLN A 26 -7.05 -16.04 -5.40
C GLN A 26 -8.25 -16.90 -5.03
N VAL A 27 -8.06 -18.11 -4.52
CA VAL A 27 -9.15 -18.97 -4.04
C VAL A 27 -9.93 -18.28 -2.92
N CYS A 28 -9.21 -17.69 -1.93
CA CYS A 28 -9.85 -16.98 -0.83
C CYS A 28 -10.59 -15.72 -1.32
N LYS A 29 -10.03 -14.98 -2.28
CA LYS A 29 -10.67 -13.81 -2.89
C LYS A 29 -11.98 -14.21 -3.57
N SER A 30 -11.95 -15.19 -4.47
CA SER A 30 -13.14 -15.68 -5.18
C SER A 30 -14.22 -16.22 -4.24
N ALA A 31 -13.81 -16.89 -3.14
CA ALA A 31 -14.75 -17.34 -2.12
C ALA A 31 -15.45 -16.15 -1.43
N ARG A 32 -14.72 -15.05 -1.11
CA ARG A 32 -15.30 -13.83 -0.52
C ARG A 32 -16.27 -13.15 -1.47
N GLU A 33 -15.91 -13.01 -2.75
CA GLU A 33 -16.76 -12.47 -3.80
C GLU A 33 -18.06 -13.27 -3.92
N ASN A 34 -17.98 -14.59 -3.90
CA ASN A 34 -19.16 -15.45 -3.92
C ASN A 34 -20.03 -15.31 -2.67
N MET A 35 -19.44 -15.15 -1.49
CA MET A 35 -20.17 -14.92 -0.24
C MET A 35 -20.95 -13.60 -0.28
N VAL A 36 -20.37 -12.56 -0.87
CA VAL A 36 -21.00 -11.25 -1.04
C VAL A 36 -22.09 -11.29 -2.10
N SER A 37 -21.81 -11.80 -3.30
CA SER A 37 -22.75 -11.82 -4.43
C SER A 37 -23.98 -12.69 -4.18
N THR A 38 -23.86 -13.70 -3.33
CA THR A 38 -24.97 -14.59 -2.95
C THR A 38 -25.65 -14.19 -1.65
N ASP A 39 -25.22 -13.10 -1.01
CA ASP A 39 -25.65 -12.66 0.33
C ASP A 39 -25.55 -13.78 1.39
N LYS A 40 -24.64 -14.70 1.18
CA LYS A 40 -24.37 -15.82 2.08
C LYS A 40 -23.14 -15.57 2.90
N MET A 41 -23.34 -14.91 4.04
CA MET A 41 -22.33 -14.69 5.06
C MET A 41 -21.21 -13.69 4.66
N PRO A 42 -21.53 -12.50 4.13
CA PRO A 42 -20.54 -11.43 4.14
C PRO A 42 -20.09 -11.20 5.60
N LEU A 43 -18.80 -10.95 5.81
CA LEU A 43 -18.27 -10.83 7.17
C LEU A 43 -18.61 -9.46 7.75
N ALA A 44 -19.55 -9.41 8.70
CA ALA A 44 -20.00 -8.18 9.34
C ALA A 44 -18.85 -7.29 9.89
N PRO A 45 -17.76 -7.82 10.49
CA PRO A 45 -16.63 -6.99 10.91
C PRO A 45 -15.93 -6.22 9.77
N HIS A 46 -16.12 -6.58 8.50
CA HIS A 46 -15.59 -5.81 7.38
C HIS A 46 -16.33 -4.48 7.16
N GLU A 47 -17.59 -4.36 7.61
CA GLU A 47 -18.40 -3.14 7.39
C GLU A 47 -17.75 -1.91 8.00
N PHE A 48 -17.08 -2.01 9.14
CA PHE A 48 -16.40 -0.89 9.76
C PHE A 48 -15.33 -0.29 8.83
N VAL A 49 -14.43 -1.13 8.30
CA VAL A 49 -13.35 -0.64 7.42
C VAL A 49 -13.84 -0.25 6.04
N LEU A 50 -14.95 -0.83 5.59
CA LEU A 50 -15.61 -0.41 4.34
C LEU A 50 -16.21 0.99 4.50
N MET A 51 -16.82 1.30 5.66
CA MET A 51 -17.31 2.65 5.96
C MET A 51 -16.18 3.66 6.07
N ASP A 52 -15.06 3.31 6.71
CA ASP A 52 -13.87 4.14 6.78
C ASP A 52 -13.28 4.44 5.38
N MET A 53 -13.23 3.41 4.52
CA MET A 53 -12.84 3.58 3.12
C MET A 53 -13.80 4.52 2.35
N LEU A 54 -15.10 4.37 2.55
CA LEU A 54 -16.10 5.24 1.92
C LEU A 54 -15.94 6.68 2.40
N PHE A 55 -15.73 6.90 3.69
CA PHE A 55 -15.46 8.21 4.25
C PHE A 55 -14.19 8.83 3.63
N SER A 56 -13.11 8.05 3.50
CA SER A 56 -11.87 8.50 2.87
C SER A 56 -12.04 8.90 1.39
N ASN A 57 -13.07 8.36 0.71
CA ASN A 57 -13.36 8.64 -0.70
C ASN A 57 -14.60 9.56 -0.89
N SER A 58 -15.12 10.12 0.18
CA SER A 58 -16.23 11.10 0.15
C SER A 58 -15.86 12.33 0.96
N GLU A 59 -16.17 12.36 2.24
CA GLU A 59 -16.02 13.53 3.12
C GLU A 59 -14.57 13.97 3.32
N ALA A 60 -13.63 13.02 3.37
CA ALA A 60 -12.21 13.27 3.55
C ALA A 60 -11.41 13.26 2.24
N PHE A 61 -12.08 13.10 1.10
CA PHE A 61 -11.40 13.07 -0.21
C PHE A 61 -10.89 14.44 -0.62
N LEU A 62 -9.65 14.49 -1.08
CA LEU A 62 -9.04 15.70 -1.64
C LEU A 62 -8.37 15.40 -2.97
N SER A 63 -8.64 16.21 -3.98
CA SER A 63 -7.93 16.18 -5.27
C SER A 63 -7.69 17.63 -5.70
N ARG A 64 -6.42 18.07 -5.72
CA ARG A 64 -6.06 19.45 -6.06
C ARG A 64 -4.76 19.51 -6.86
N PRO A 65 -4.69 20.32 -7.92
CA PRO A 65 -3.42 20.64 -8.58
C PRO A 65 -2.53 21.45 -7.62
N GLN A 66 -1.23 21.45 -7.88
CA GLN A 66 -0.29 22.34 -7.20
C GLN A 66 -0.67 23.80 -7.51
N PRO A 67 -0.61 24.72 -6.53
CA PRO A 67 -0.85 26.14 -6.78
C PRO A 67 -0.01 26.68 -7.93
N GLY A 68 -0.68 27.38 -8.87
CA GLY A 68 -0.03 27.90 -10.09
C GLY A 68 -0.04 26.96 -11.30
N TYR A 69 -0.62 25.78 -11.18
CA TYR A 69 -0.79 24.83 -12.26
C TYR A 69 -2.28 24.50 -12.48
N GLU A 70 -2.70 24.42 -13.72
CA GLU A 70 -4.03 23.89 -14.08
C GLU A 70 -4.02 22.36 -14.14
N THR A 71 -2.93 21.80 -14.69
CA THR A 71 -2.66 20.37 -14.73
C THR A 71 -1.26 20.10 -14.24
N CYS A 72 -1.01 18.92 -13.69
CA CYS A 72 0.29 18.54 -13.15
C CYS A 72 0.83 17.28 -13.85
N ARG A 73 2.15 17.19 -13.98
CA ARG A 73 2.79 15.97 -14.49
C ARG A 73 2.67 14.80 -13.52
N TYR A 74 2.63 15.10 -12.24
CA TYR A 74 2.56 14.09 -11.19
C TYR A 74 1.39 14.38 -10.25
N VAL A 75 0.90 13.34 -9.57
CA VAL A 75 0.03 13.46 -8.41
C VAL A 75 0.60 12.62 -7.27
N PHE A 76 0.80 13.22 -6.12
CA PHE A 76 1.18 12.50 -4.90
C PHE A 76 -0.04 11.87 -4.26
N PHE A 77 -0.03 10.53 -4.15
CA PHE A 77 -1.04 9.69 -3.52
C PHE A 77 -0.39 8.93 -2.36
N PRO A 78 -0.35 9.50 -1.13
CA PRO A 78 0.34 8.89 0.00
C PRO A 78 -0.33 7.60 0.48
N GLY A 79 -1.63 7.44 0.19
CA GLY A 79 -2.48 6.38 0.71
C GLY A 79 -3.20 6.78 2.00
N CYS A 80 -4.33 6.10 2.29
CA CYS A 80 -5.22 6.47 3.40
C CYS A 80 -4.55 6.33 4.77
N GLN A 81 -3.72 5.30 4.98
CA GLN A 81 -3.06 5.06 6.27
C GLN A 81 -2.03 6.14 6.60
N ALA A 82 -1.19 6.54 5.64
CA ALA A 82 -0.20 7.60 5.85
C ALA A 82 -0.89 8.92 6.19
N GLY A 83 -1.96 9.27 5.45
CA GLY A 83 -2.74 10.47 5.73
C GLY A 83 -3.41 10.49 7.11
N ALA A 84 -3.84 9.33 7.61
CA ALA A 84 -4.49 9.22 8.90
C ALA A 84 -3.50 9.20 10.08
N ILE A 85 -2.36 8.53 9.93
CA ILE A 85 -1.40 8.28 11.03
C ILE A 85 -0.37 9.42 11.15
N ALA A 86 0.10 9.95 10.01
CA ALA A 86 1.19 10.92 9.97
C ALA A 86 0.93 12.05 8.95
N PRO A 87 -0.14 12.86 9.11
CA PRO A 87 -0.49 13.89 8.15
C PRO A 87 0.62 14.93 7.95
N ASP A 88 1.36 15.27 9.00
CA ASP A 88 2.48 16.22 8.93
C ASP A 88 3.61 15.68 8.03
N VAL A 89 3.92 14.38 8.12
CA VAL A 89 4.93 13.74 7.25
C VAL A 89 4.46 13.73 5.79
N VAL A 90 3.17 13.46 5.56
CA VAL A 90 2.57 13.52 4.21
C VAL A 90 2.71 14.94 3.64
N MET A 91 2.43 15.97 4.42
CA MET A 91 2.57 17.37 3.96
C MET A 91 4.02 17.73 3.69
N GLN A 92 4.97 17.35 4.55
CA GLN A 92 6.40 17.57 4.32
C GLN A 92 6.87 16.86 3.03
N ALA A 93 6.45 15.63 2.79
CA ALA A 93 6.77 14.90 1.57
C ALA A 93 6.18 15.59 0.33
N TYR A 94 4.93 16.06 0.41
CA TYR A 94 4.29 16.81 -0.67
C TYR A 94 5.03 18.12 -0.98
N GLU A 95 5.39 18.89 0.04
CA GLU A 95 6.15 20.14 -0.12
C GLU A 95 7.53 19.90 -0.73
N ASP A 96 8.25 18.86 -0.28
CA ASP A 96 9.54 18.49 -0.85
C ASP A 96 9.41 18.12 -2.34
N LEU A 97 8.45 17.27 -2.68
CA LEU A 97 8.17 16.88 -4.08
C LEU A 97 7.78 18.10 -4.93
N SER A 98 6.88 18.94 -4.43
CA SER A 98 6.39 20.13 -5.14
C SER A 98 7.51 21.15 -5.44
N ASN A 99 8.51 21.24 -4.56
CA ASN A 99 9.63 22.15 -4.71
C ASN A 99 10.75 21.60 -5.60
N ARG A 100 10.88 20.28 -5.72
CA ARG A 100 12.02 19.64 -6.41
C ARG A 100 11.68 18.95 -7.72
N VAL A 101 10.38 18.73 -7.98
CA VAL A 101 9.92 18.04 -9.21
C VAL A 101 9.35 19.05 -10.19
N ASP A 102 9.85 19.02 -11.41
CA ASP A 102 9.39 19.90 -12.49
C ASP A 102 7.98 19.58 -12.98
N ARG A 103 7.28 20.60 -13.48
CA ARG A 103 5.95 20.51 -14.13
C ARG A 103 4.80 20.16 -13.20
N GLY A 104 4.98 20.42 -11.90
CA GLY A 104 3.93 20.38 -10.90
C GLY A 104 3.59 18.98 -10.36
N VAL A 105 3.25 18.96 -9.08
CA VAL A 105 2.80 17.79 -8.33
C VAL A 105 1.44 18.08 -7.70
N ALA A 106 0.36 17.47 -8.18
CA ALA A 106 -0.95 17.54 -7.54
C ALA A 106 -0.96 16.73 -6.23
N LEU A 107 -1.88 17.02 -5.32
CA LEU A 107 -2.13 16.22 -4.12
C LEU A 107 -3.47 15.51 -4.24
N MET A 108 -3.50 14.20 -4.02
CA MET A 108 -4.71 13.41 -3.95
C MET A 108 -4.72 12.58 -2.66
N LEU A 109 -5.66 12.88 -1.76
CA LEU A 109 -5.88 12.12 -0.52
C LEU A 109 -7.16 11.30 -0.67
N GLY A 110 -7.05 10.00 -0.41
CA GLY A 110 -8.15 9.06 -0.52
C GLY A 110 -7.67 7.62 -0.36
N CYS A 111 -8.58 6.67 -0.54
CA CYS A 111 -8.28 5.25 -0.51
C CYS A 111 -8.22 4.67 -1.93
N CYS A 112 -7.25 3.79 -2.19
CA CYS A 112 -7.09 3.11 -3.49
C CYS A 112 -8.10 2.00 -3.76
N GLY A 113 -9.02 1.69 -2.83
CA GLY A 113 -10.04 0.65 -2.99
C GLY A 113 -9.60 -0.76 -2.61
N ALA A 114 -8.37 -1.00 -2.21
CA ALA A 114 -7.90 -2.34 -1.82
C ALA A 114 -8.75 -2.98 -0.70
N ILE A 115 -9.32 -2.18 0.19
CA ILE A 115 -10.20 -2.63 1.28
C ILE A 115 -11.45 -3.34 0.73
N SER A 116 -12.13 -2.71 -0.24
CA SER A 116 -13.33 -3.31 -0.86
C SER A 116 -12.99 -4.55 -1.69
N GLU A 117 -11.87 -4.55 -2.38
CA GLU A 117 -11.38 -5.71 -3.11
C GLU A 117 -11.07 -6.88 -2.17
N TRP A 118 -10.37 -6.63 -1.05
CA TRP A 118 -10.11 -7.65 -0.05
C TRP A 118 -11.37 -8.20 0.63
N ALA A 119 -12.41 -7.37 0.75
CA ALA A 119 -13.70 -7.79 1.30
C ALA A 119 -14.58 -8.56 0.29
N GLY A 120 -14.18 -8.63 -0.99
CA GLY A 120 -14.98 -9.21 -2.07
C GLY A 120 -16.14 -8.32 -2.52
N ARG A 121 -16.07 -6.99 -2.26
CA ARG A 121 -17.11 -6.01 -2.60
C ARG A 121 -16.83 -5.39 -3.98
N TYR A 122 -16.98 -6.18 -5.03
CA TYR A 122 -16.66 -5.77 -6.40
C TYR A 122 -17.30 -4.43 -6.81
N GLU A 123 -18.61 -4.25 -6.58
CA GLU A 123 -19.31 -3.02 -6.98
C GLU A 123 -18.75 -1.76 -6.26
N MET A 124 -18.29 -1.91 -5.01
CA MET A 124 -17.67 -0.81 -4.28
C MET A 124 -16.29 -0.50 -4.87
N THR A 125 -15.53 -1.53 -5.25
CA THR A 125 -14.22 -1.37 -5.90
C THR A 125 -14.37 -0.64 -7.22
N GLU A 126 -15.33 -1.01 -8.06
CA GLU A 126 -15.60 -0.34 -9.34
C GLU A 126 -15.98 1.15 -9.16
N LYS A 127 -16.80 1.48 -8.17
CA LYS A 127 -17.13 2.88 -7.86
C LYS A 127 -15.91 3.71 -7.47
N VAL A 128 -15.01 3.14 -6.64
CA VAL A 128 -13.75 3.80 -6.27
C VAL A 128 -12.85 3.96 -7.50
N ASN A 129 -12.72 2.93 -8.33
CA ASN A 129 -11.93 2.97 -9.55
C ASN A 129 -12.42 4.06 -10.51
N GLU A 130 -13.73 4.15 -10.72
CA GLU A 130 -14.34 5.17 -11.58
C GLU A 130 -14.12 6.58 -11.04
N GLN A 131 -14.30 6.80 -9.73
CA GLN A 131 -14.02 8.08 -9.10
C GLN A 131 -12.55 8.49 -9.30
N LEU A 132 -11.60 7.59 -9.04
CA LEU A 132 -10.17 7.88 -9.17
C LEU A 132 -9.80 8.19 -10.62
N LYS A 133 -10.33 7.46 -11.61
CA LYS A 133 -10.14 7.77 -13.03
C LYS A 133 -10.63 9.17 -13.39
N GLN A 134 -11.83 9.54 -12.92
CA GLN A 134 -12.40 10.86 -13.19
C GLN A 134 -11.55 11.98 -12.56
N GLU A 135 -11.06 11.78 -11.34
CA GLU A 135 -10.21 12.78 -10.69
C GLU A 135 -8.82 12.89 -11.34
N LEU A 136 -8.22 11.78 -11.78
CA LEU A 136 -6.97 11.80 -12.53
C LEU A 136 -7.13 12.54 -13.87
N ALA A 137 -8.23 12.31 -14.59
CA ALA A 137 -8.52 13.03 -15.83
C ALA A 137 -8.64 14.54 -15.63
N LYS A 138 -9.26 15.00 -14.53
CA LYS A 138 -9.32 16.44 -14.18
C LYS A 138 -7.94 17.06 -13.92
N LEU A 139 -7.00 16.27 -13.44
CA LEU A 139 -5.61 16.69 -13.19
C LEU A 139 -4.70 16.59 -14.43
N GLY A 140 -5.23 16.10 -15.56
CA GLY A 140 -4.48 15.93 -16.83
C GLY A 140 -3.78 14.59 -16.95
N ASP A 141 -4.35 13.53 -16.36
CA ASP A 141 -3.83 12.15 -16.34
C ASP A 141 -2.36 12.06 -15.88
N PRO A 142 -2.04 12.57 -14.68
CA PRO A 142 -0.68 12.62 -14.19
C PRO A 142 -0.13 11.21 -13.85
N ILE A 143 1.20 11.10 -13.78
CA ILE A 143 1.87 9.94 -13.19
C ILE A 143 1.61 9.96 -11.68
N ILE A 144 1.12 8.87 -11.12
CA ILE A 144 0.88 8.75 -9.70
C ILE A 144 2.19 8.43 -8.97
N ILE A 145 2.56 9.26 -7.99
CA ILE A 145 3.61 8.97 -7.01
C ILE A 145 2.90 8.36 -5.79
N ALA A 146 3.01 7.06 -5.62
CA ALA A 146 2.34 6.36 -4.52
C ALA A 146 3.26 6.22 -3.30
N GLY A 147 2.74 6.54 -2.11
CA GLY A 147 3.44 6.35 -0.83
C GLY A 147 3.30 4.93 -0.24
N CYS A 148 2.50 4.06 -0.87
CA CYS A 148 2.18 2.73 -0.35
C CYS A 148 2.28 1.67 -1.45
N PRO A 149 3.02 0.55 -1.23
CA PRO A 149 3.14 -0.54 -2.21
C PRO A 149 1.80 -1.21 -2.56
N THR A 150 0.88 -1.30 -1.59
CA THR A 150 -0.47 -1.81 -1.84
C THR A 150 -1.24 -0.89 -2.78
N CYS A 151 -1.15 0.44 -2.58
CA CYS A 151 -1.77 1.41 -3.48
C CYS A 151 -1.14 1.34 -4.88
N MET A 152 0.19 1.21 -4.96
CA MET A 152 0.88 1.02 -6.24
C MET A 152 0.30 -0.15 -7.03
N LYS A 153 0.26 -1.32 -6.41
CA LYS A 153 -0.27 -2.54 -7.02
C LYS A 153 -1.73 -2.35 -7.42
N GLN A 154 -2.56 -1.90 -6.48
CA GLN A 154 -4.00 -1.72 -6.68
C GLN A 154 -4.30 -0.78 -7.85
N LEU A 155 -3.68 0.40 -7.90
CA LEU A 155 -3.92 1.38 -8.96
C LEU A 155 -3.40 0.92 -10.32
N LYS A 156 -2.26 0.23 -10.38
CA LYS A 156 -1.77 -0.38 -11.62
C LYS A 156 -2.73 -1.43 -12.17
N GLU A 157 -3.18 -2.35 -11.32
CA GLU A 157 -4.00 -3.50 -11.73
C GLU A 157 -5.46 -3.13 -12.00
N SER A 158 -6.07 -2.26 -11.17
CA SER A 158 -7.50 -1.97 -11.23
C SER A 158 -7.88 -0.87 -12.21
N ILE A 159 -7.04 0.16 -12.38
CA ILE A 159 -7.35 1.29 -13.26
C ILE A 159 -6.35 1.50 -14.40
N GLY A 160 -5.31 0.69 -14.46
CA GLY A 160 -4.27 0.79 -15.49
C GLY A 160 -3.45 2.08 -15.42
N ALA A 161 -3.39 2.75 -14.26
CA ALA A 161 -2.67 3.99 -14.10
C ALA A 161 -1.16 3.82 -14.20
N HIS A 162 -0.47 4.86 -14.68
CA HIS A 162 0.98 4.92 -14.58
C HIS A 162 1.36 5.31 -13.15
N VAL A 163 1.87 4.35 -12.38
CA VAL A 163 2.20 4.52 -10.97
C VAL A 163 3.67 4.22 -10.72
N ILE A 164 4.34 5.08 -9.98
CA ILE A 164 5.69 4.90 -9.46
C ILE A 164 5.67 5.02 -7.93
N GLY A 165 6.60 4.38 -7.25
CA GLY A 165 6.76 4.55 -5.81
C GLY A 165 7.43 5.88 -5.46
N ILE A 166 7.13 6.42 -4.27
CA ILE A 166 7.82 7.61 -3.77
C ILE A 166 9.33 7.38 -3.70
N TRP A 167 9.78 6.18 -3.37
CA TRP A 167 11.19 5.79 -3.36
C TRP A 167 11.83 5.86 -4.75
N GLU A 168 11.12 5.53 -5.83
CA GLU A 168 11.62 5.67 -7.20
C GLU A 168 11.88 7.14 -7.56
N ILE A 169 10.96 8.04 -7.18
CA ILE A 169 11.16 9.47 -7.44
C ILE A 169 12.30 10.02 -6.58
N LEU A 170 12.39 9.64 -5.29
CA LEU A 170 13.49 10.04 -4.41
C LEU A 170 14.85 9.53 -4.91
N ARG A 171 14.92 8.30 -5.45
CA ARG A 171 16.14 7.78 -6.08
C ARG A 171 16.57 8.64 -7.27
N LYS A 172 15.61 9.15 -8.02
CA LYS A 172 15.86 9.97 -9.21
C LYS A 172 16.26 11.40 -8.90
N ILE A 173 15.59 12.05 -7.92
CA ILE A 173 15.84 13.47 -7.58
C ILE A 173 16.79 13.66 -6.41
N GLY A 174 17.23 12.58 -5.76
CA GLY A 174 18.04 12.57 -4.54
C GLY A 174 17.18 12.61 -3.27
N LEU A 175 17.80 12.29 -2.15
CA LEU A 175 17.18 12.43 -0.81
C LEU A 175 17.02 13.90 -0.44
N PRO A 176 16.04 14.26 0.42
CA PRO A 176 15.96 15.57 1.04
C PRO A 176 17.24 15.90 1.81
N GLN A 177 17.67 17.19 1.86
CA GLN A 177 18.91 17.58 2.52
C GLN A 177 18.95 17.23 4.01
N GLN A 178 17.79 17.20 4.67
CA GLN A 178 17.65 16.85 6.09
C GLN A 178 17.51 15.34 6.32
N ALA A 179 17.49 14.52 5.28
CA ALA A 179 17.40 13.07 5.42
C ALA A 179 18.59 12.52 6.21
N LYS A 180 18.31 11.78 7.27
CA LYS A 180 19.32 11.18 8.15
C LYS A 180 18.93 9.75 8.44
N GLY A 181 19.93 8.87 8.42
CA GLY A 181 19.78 7.48 8.85
C GLY A 181 19.67 7.37 10.37
N LEU A 182 19.33 6.18 10.81
CA LEU A 182 19.36 5.80 12.21
C LEU A 182 20.77 5.31 12.57
N GLU A 183 21.24 5.62 13.78
CA GLU A 183 22.54 5.14 14.29
C GLU A 183 22.55 3.64 14.66
N ILE A 184 21.38 3.04 14.70
CA ILE A 184 21.17 1.61 14.99
C ILE A 184 20.83 0.84 13.73
N PRO A 185 21.23 -0.45 13.63
CA PRO A 185 20.80 -1.30 12.53
C PRO A 185 19.27 -1.38 12.43
N VAL A 186 18.76 -1.46 11.23
CA VAL A 186 17.32 -1.61 10.95
C VAL A 186 17.06 -2.85 10.10
N ALA A 187 16.03 -3.60 10.44
CA ALA A 187 15.55 -4.70 9.62
C ALA A 187 14.43 -4.23 8.69
N ILE A 188 14.46 -4.70 7.45
CA ILE A 188 13.42 -4.36 6.48
C ILE A 188 12.34 -5.44 6.47
N HIS A 189 11.08 -5.01 6.60
CA HIS A 189 9.94 -5.84 6.25
C HIS A 189 9.49 -5.53 4.83
N ASP A 190 9.86 -6.39 3.87
CA ASP A 190 9.38 -6.26 2.50
C ASP A 190 7.87 -6.49 2.43
N ALA A 191 7.13 -5.44 2.11
CA ALA A 191 5.68 -5.49 2.06
C ALA A 191 5.18 -6.43 0.96
N CYS A 192 4.12 -7.18 1.25
CA CYS A 192 3.52 -8.09 0.26
C CYS A 192 3.00 -7.38 -1.00
N GLY A 193 2.72 -6.06 -0.92
CA GLY A 193 2.40 -5.23 -2.09
C GLY A 193 3.57 -5.01 -3.05
N ALA A 194 4.81 -5.19 -2.58
CA ALA A 194 6.03 -5.14 -3.39
C ALA A 194 6.61 -6.53 -3.72
N ARG A 195 5.84 -7.60 -3.48
CA ARG A 195 6.25 -8.97 -3.83
C ARG A 195 6.35 -9.12 -5.34
N GLY A 196 7.47 -9.65 -5.83
CA GLY A 196 7.78 -9.74 -7.26
C GLY A 196 8.32 -8.44 -7.87
N ASP A 197 8.48 -7.38 -7.09
CA ASP A 197 9.05 -6.10 -7.51
C ASP A 197 10.45 -5.90 -6.90
N ALA A 198 11.42 -6.63 -7.44
CA ALA A 198 12.81 -6.56 -6.99
C ALA A 198 13.38 -5.14 -7.09
N GLN A 199 12.98 -4.38 -8.11
CA GLN A 199 13.44 -3.01 -8.29
C GLN A 199 13.03 -2.11 -7.11
N THR A 200 11.78 -2.16 -6.68
CA THR A 200 11.31 -1.44 -5.49
C THR A 200 12.08 -1.88 -4.26
N GLN A 201 12.25 -3.19 -4.04
CA GLN A 201 12.96 -3.74 -2.88
C GLN A 201 14.43 -3.29 -2.83
N ASP A 202 15.10 -3.21 -3.99
CA ASP A 202 16.49 -2.75 -4.08
C ASP A 202 16.61 -1.25 -3.86
N ILE A 203 15.78 -0.42 -4.51
CA ILE A 203 15.78 1.04 -4.37
C ILE A 203 15.63 1.44 -2.90
N ILE A 204 14.76 0.79 -2.15
CA ILE A 204 14.53 1.10 -0.76
C ILE A 204 15.78 0.82 0.08
N ARG A 205 16.47 -0.30 -0.15
CA ARG A 205 17.73 -0.62 0.51
C ARG A 205 18.82 0.40 0.18
N GLU A 206 18.93 0.77 -1.10
CA GLU A 206 19.87 1.79 -1.56
C GLU A 206 19.63 3.15 -0.88
N LEU A 207 18.37 3.61 -0.82
CA LEU A 207 18.04 4.88 -0.17
C LEU A 207 18.38 4.87 1.34
N LEU A 208 18.13 3.75 2.04
CA LEU A 208 18.49 3.61 3.45
C LEU A 208 20.01 3.63 3.64
N LEU A 209 20.77 2.97 2.79
CA LEU A 209 22.23 3.01 2.80
C LEU A 209 22.76 4.42 2.50
N ASP A 210 22.17 5.12 1.52
CA ASP A 210 22.53 6.49 1.17
C ASP A 210 22.24 7.48 2.33
N MET A 211 21.25 7.17 3.18
CA MET A 211 20.96 7.89 4.42
C MET A 211 21.95 7.56 5.55
N GLY A 212 22.80 6.56 5.38
CA GLY A 212 23.75 6.11 6.40
C GLY A 212 23.20 5.05 7.37
N CYS A 213 22.05 4.42 7.05
CA CYS A 213 21.54 3.31 7.85
C CYS A 213 22.36 2.04 7.64
N THR A 214 22.51 1.24 8.69
CA THR A 214 22.93 -0.17 8.57
C THR A 214 21.68 -1.01 8.37
N VAL A 215 21.57 -1.69 7.23
CA VAL A 215 20.40 -2.51 6.89
C VAL A 215 20.71 -3.97 7.14
N GLU A 216 19.81 -4.67 7.85
CA GLU A 216 19.85 -6.10 8.08
C GLU A 216 18.71 -6.77 7.29
N ASP A 217 19.05 -7.70 6.38
CA ASP A 217 18.06 -8.56 5.77
C ASP A 217 17.69 -9.69 6.74
N THR A 218 16.41 -9.88 6.93
CA THR A 218 15.88 -10.96 7.78
C THR A 218 15.86 -12.28 7.02
N GLU A 219 15.81 -13.40 7.74
CA GLU A 219 15.42 -14.67 7.16
C GLU A 219 14.07 -14.51 6.44
N TYR A 220 13.94 -15.04 5.23
CA TYR A 220 12.75 -14.85 4.39
C TYR A 220 12.44 -13.39 4.06
N SER A 221 13.44 -12.63 3.65
CA SER A 221 13.26 -11.28 3.10
C SER A 221 12.76 -11.29 1.66
N ARG A 222 12.50 -10.12 1.09
CA ARG A 222 12.08 -9.92 -0.30
C ARG A 222 10.81 -10.71 -0.64
N ASP A 223 10.83 -11.51 -1.70
CA ASP A 223 9.67 -12.29 -2.15
C ASP A 223 9.26 -13.41 -1.18
N LEU A 224 10.15 -13.81 -0.30
CA LEU A 224 9.85 -14.79 0.75
C LEU A 224 9.34 -14.16 2.04
N SER A 225 9.27 -12.81 2.12
CA SER A 225 8.82 -12.11 3.31
C SER A 225 7.46 -12.62 3.78
N PRO A 226 7.33 -13.05 5.06
CA PRO A 226 6.05 -13.52 5.59
C PRO A 226 5.06 -12.38 5.77
N CYS A 227 3.80 -12.73 5.98
CA CYS A 227 2.75 -11.76 6.19
C CYS A 227 2.88 -11.07 7.55
N CYS A 228 2.74 -9.74 7.58
CA CYS A 228 2.69 -8.95 8.81
C CYS A 228 1.33 -9.01 9.55
N GLY A 229 0.32 -9.69 8.98
CA GLY A 229 -1.02 -9.80 9.59
C GLY A 229 -1.98 -8.64 9.27
N TYR A 230 -1.54 -7.59 8.56
CA TYR A 230 -2.38 -6.41 8.27
C TYR A 230 -3.33 -6.63 7.09
N GLY A 231 -2.81 -7.12 5.95
CA GLY A 231 -3.55 -7.23 4.68
C GLY A 231 -4.74 -8.19 4.72
N GLY A 232 -5.55 -8.13 3.66
CA GLY A 232 -6.67 -9.04 3.45
C GLY A 232 -7.75 -8.99 4.53
N LEU A 233 -7.77 -7.96 5.36
CA LEU A 233 -8.69 -7.78 6.49
C LEU A 233 -8.64 -8.91 7.55
N THR A 234 -7.50 -9.59 7.64
CA THR A 234 -7.33 -10.75 8.54
C THR A 234 -7.62 -10.38 9.99
N ALA A 235 -7.19 -9.20 10.44
CA ALA A 235 -7.39 -8.74 11.82
C ALA A 235 -8.88 -8.61 12.20
N TYR A 236 -9.76 -8.34 11.23
CA TYR A 236 -11.21 -8.26 11.46
C TYR A 236 -11.87 -9.62 11.44
N ALA A 237 -11.35 -10.56 10.67
CA ALA A 237 -11.87 -11.92 10.58
C ALA A 237 -11.35 -12.84 11.69
N ASN A 238 -10.09 -12.67 12.08
CA ASN A 238 -9.39 -13.52 13.03
C ASN A 238 -8.22 -12.77 13.69
N LYS A 239 -8.50 -12.04 14.76
CA LYS A 239 -7.52 -11.23 15.51
C LYS A 239 -6.34 -12.05 16.02
N ASP A 240 -6.61 -13.27 16.53
CA ASP A 240 -5.55 -14.13 17.06
C ASP A 240 -4.56 -14.59 15.98
N MET A 241 -5.08 -14.87 14.79
CA MET A 241 -4.23 -15.22 13.65
C MET A 241 -3.40 -14.02 13.19
N ALA A 242 -3.99 -12.84 13.10
CA ALA A 242 -3.27 -11.63 12.72
C ALA A 242 -2.16 -11.31 13.75
N ALA A 243 -2.46 -11.41 15.06
CA ALA A 243 -1.48 -11.21 16.13
C ALA A 243 -0.31 -12.19 16.02
N LYS A 244 -0.58 -13.49 15.80
CA LYS A 244 0.47 -14.50 15.58
C LYS A 244 1.30 -14.23 14.35
N MET A 245 0.70 -13.76 13.26
CA MET A 245 1.46 -13.36 12.05
C MET A 245 2.41 -12.21 12.36
N THR A 246 1.94 -11.18 13.07
CA THR A 246 2.75 -10.03 13.48
C THR A 246 3.88 -10.46 14.41
N GLU A 247 3.60 -11.27 15.43
CA GLU A 247 4.61 -11.81 16.35
C GLU A 247 5.71 -12.55 15.61
N LYS A 248 5.33 -13.51 14.73
CA LYS A 248 6.29 -14.24 13.90
C LYS A 248 7.05 -13.37 12.91
N CYS A 249 6.46 -12.28 12.47
CA CYS A 249 7.15 -11.30 11.64
C CYS A 249 8.24 -10.55 12.42
N LEU A 250 7.95 -10.17 13.67
CA LEU A 250 8.86 -9.41 14.52
C LEU A 250 10.01 -10.27 15.11
N GLU A 251 9.77 -11.56 15.38
CA GLU A 251 10.77 -12.50 15.92
C GLU A 251 11.98 -12.77 14.98
N ARG A 252 11.95 -12.31 13.74
CA ARG A 252 12.98 -12.61 12.72
C ARG A 252 14.26 -11.76 12.85
N SER A 253 14.21 -10.69 13.62
CA SER A 253 15.38 -9.83 13.89
C SER A 253 15.21 -9.15 15.23
N ASP A 254 16.33 -8.94 15.93
CA ASP A 254 16.40 -8.12 17.13
C ASP A 254 16.49 -6.62 16.81
N ALA A 255 16.77 -6.28 15.56
CA ALA A 255 16.80 -4.89 15.09
C ALA A 255 15.38 -4.31 14.96
N PRO A 256 15.19 -3.02 15.21
CA PRO A 256 13.91 -2.35 14.94
C PRO A 256 13.54 -2.47 13.46
N TYR A 257 12.27 -2.78 13.19
CA TYR A 257 11.76 -2.95 11.84
C TYR A 257 11.37 -1.64 11.20
N LEU A 258 11.81 -1.45 9.97
CA LEU A 258 11.24 -0.51 9.01
C LEU A 258 10.23 -1.23 8.13
N SER A 259 8.97 -0.86 8.27
CA SER A 259 7.92 -1.34 7.38
C SER A 259 7.64 -0.29 6.31
N LEU A 260 7.70 -0.71 5.05
CA LEU A 260 7.51 0.15 3.89
C LEU A 260 6.04 0.47 3.57
N ILE A 261 5.11 -0.02 4.36
CA ILE A 261 3.70 0.30 4.21
C ILE A 261 3.34 1.60 4.93
N HIS A 262 4.18 2.07 5.85
CA HIS A 262 3.86 3.11 6.82
C HIS A 262 4.92 4.22 6.90
N ILE A 263 5.76 4.35 5.88
CA ILE A 263 6.73 5.45 5.79
C ILE A 263 6.08 6.65 5.15
#